data_1e02b1ec3934fdbe6bc3fdf5fe2d3cb4
#
_entry.id   1e02b1ec3934fdbe6bc3fdf5fe2d3cb4
#
_cell.length_a   1.000
_cell.length_b   1.000
_cell.length_c   1.000
_cell.angle_alpha   90.00
_cell.angle_beta   90.00
_cell.angle_gamma   90.00
#
_symmetry.space_group_name_H-M   'P 1'
#
loop_
_entity.id
_entity.type
_entity.pdbx_description
1 polymer ?
#
loop_
_entity_poly.entity_id
_entity_poly.type
_entity_poly.pdbx_seq_one_letter_code
_entity_poly.pdbx_strand_id
1 'polypeptide(L)'
;MNEFIQIFETVNFGLIILNTELKITHWNHWMARHSGIDAKQITGALLYDFFPAIQTPSFDRNINSVLSFGNFSFFSQKLHRFLFPFKPIGSFKLSTFEYMQQNCTMGPLRDDDNKITGAFIIVQDVTELASYEQKLMELNTKDGLTGIYNRRFFQTRLNEECQRKKRYNTKLSLIMFDIDFFKKVNDYYGHQAGDAVLQMVASKIASTIRETDYLARYGGEEFCCLLPQTDLPGALILAERFRQLIEEQTTTCQKNDIKVTISLGVAEMMPDDSAESLVKKADEALYNAKNYGRNRVESIQAPGGSKTLCPSI
;
A
#
# COMPACT_ATOMS: atom_id res chain seq x y z
N MET A 1 -18.72 -44.17 13.30
CA MET A 1 -17.73 -43.06 13.38
C MET A 1 -18.24 -42.11 14.41
N ASN A 2 -17.46 -41.68 15.40
CA ASN A 2 -17.90 -40.76 16.44
C ASN A 2 -18.25 -39.44 15.74
N GLU A 3 -19.40 -38.84 16.07
CA GLU A 3 -19.87 -37.56 15.49
C GLU A 3 -18.82 -36.46 15.57
N PHE A 4 -18.07 -36.40 16.66
CA PHE A 4 -16.98 -35.44 16.85
C PHE A 4 -15.84 -35.64 15.82
N ILE A 5 -15.47 -36.88 15.48
CA ILE A 5 -14.45 -37.16 14.47
C ILE A 5 -14.97 -36.74 13.09
N GLN A 6 -16.22 -36.96 12.79
CA GLN A 6 -16.82 -36.53 11.51
C GLN A 6 -16.80 -34.99 11.40
N ILE A 7 -17.17 -34.25 12.45
CA ILE A 7 -17.10 -32.79 12.46
C ILE A 7 -15.65 -32.33 12.30
N PHE A 8 -14.73 -32.89 13.09
CA PHE A 8 -13.30 -32.59 13.05
C PHE A 8 -12.71 -32.70 11.63
N GLU A 9 -13.08 -33.75 10.90
CA GLU A 9 -12.57 -34.02 9.54
C GLU A 9 -13.26 -33.20 8.44
N THR A 10 -14.50 -32.73 8.65
CA THR A 10 -15.29 -32.09 7.60
C THR A 10 -15.34 -30.57 7.67
N VAL A 11 -14.89 -29.96 8.78
CA VAL A 11 -14.89 -28.50 8.93
C VAL A 11 -14.00 -27.83 7.88
N ASN A 12 -14.44 -26.68 7.37
CA ASN A 12 -13.71 -25.93 6.35
C ASN A 12 -12.70 -24.94 6.96
N PHE A 13 -11.94 -25.40 7.93
CA PHE A 13 -10.78 -24.73 8.53
C PHE A 13 -9.81 -25.75 9.09
N GLY A 14 -8.56 -25.34 9.25
CA GLY A 14 -7.54 -26.20 9.85
C GLY A 14 -7.77 -26.35 11.33
N LEU A 15 -7.68 -27.58 11.82
CA LEU A 15 -7.76 -27.89 13.24
C LEU A 15 -6.64 -28.83 13.64
N ILE A 16 -5.83 -28.37 14.59
CA ILE A 16 -4.69 -29.08 15.14
C ILE A 16 -4.91 -29.23 16.64
N ILE A 17 -4.62 -30.41 17.17
CA ILE A 17 -4.57 -30.64 18.60
C ILE A 17 -3.14 -31.01 18.99
N LEU A 18 -2.64 -30.34 20.01
CA LEU A 18 -1.30 -30.54 20.57
C LEU A 18 -1.44 -31.00 22.02
N ASN A 19 -0.56 -31.90 22.45
CA ASN A 19 -0.37 -32.17 23.88
C ASN A 19 0.49 -31.08 24.55
N THR A 20 0.73 -31.21 25.85
CA THR A 20 1.54 -30.25 26.63
C THR A 20 3.03 -30.20 26.21
N GLU A 21 3.52 -31.18 25.46
CA GLU A 21 4.87 -31.23 24.89
C GLU A 21 4.92 -30.67 23.46
N LEU A 22 3.84 -30.07 22.97
CA LEU A 22 3.68 -29.58 21.58
C LEU A 22 3.76 -30.67 20.52
N LYS A 23 3.52 -31.93 20.88
CA LYS A 23 3.35 -33.02 19.92
C LYS A 23 1.94 -33.01 19.36
N ILE A 24 1.84 -33.16 18.05
CA ILE A 24 0.56 -33.18 17.33
C ILE A 24 -0.17 -34.49 17.65
N THR A 25 -1.35 -34.39 18.25
CA THR A 25 -2.21 -35.56 18.53
C THR A 25 -3.29 -35.74 17.46
N HIS A 26 -3.77 -34.62 16.90
CA HIS A 26 -4.78 -34.64 15.83
C HIS A 26 -4.48 -33.57 14.78
N TRP A 27 -4.74 -33.95 13.52
CA TRP A 27 -4.48 -33.15 12.33
C TRP A 27 -5.59 -33.42 11.34
N ASN A 28 -6.52 -32.48 11.14
CA ASN A 28 -7.70 -32.74 10.34
C ASN A 28 -7.44 -32.77 8.84
N HIS A 29 -8.42 -33.22 8.08
CA HIS A 29 -8.33 -33.32 6.62
C HIS A 29 -7.99 -32.00 5.94
N TRP A 30 -8.53 -30.87 6.44
CA TRP A 30 -8.22 -29.54 5.90
C TRP A 30 -6.72 -29.23 6.01
N MET A 31 -6.12 -29.49 7.16
CA MET A 31 -4.68 -29.29 7.37
C MET A 31 -3.86 -30.20 6.48
N ALA A 32 -4.24 -31.48 6.36
CA ALA A 32 -3.55 -32.43 5.47
C ALA A 32 -3.59 -31.97 4.01
N ARG A 33 -4.74 -31.50 3.54
CA ARG A 33 -4.92 -31.00 2.17
C ARG A 33 -4.06 -29.78 1.86
N HIS A 34 -3.96 -28.81 2.80
CA HIS A 34 -3.28 -27.53 2.56
C HIS A 34 -1.76 -27.61 2.80
N SER A 35 -1.32 -28.50 3.69
CA SER A 35 0.11 -28.74 3.94
C SER A 35 0.73 -29.75 2.98
N GLY A 36 -0.08 -30.65 2.41
CA GLY A 36 0.40 -31.84 1.70
C GLY A 36 0.95 -32.93 2.62
N ILE A 37 0.74 -32.83 3.94
CA ILE A 37 1.24 -33.78 4.96
C ILE A 37 0.07 -34.59 5.52
N ASP A 38 0.11 -35.91 5.32
CA ASP A 38 -0.94 -36.80 5.84
C ASP A 38 -0.92 -36.82 7.37
N ALA A 39 -2.10 -36.94 7.98
CA ALA A 39 -2.25 -37.02 9.44
C ALA A 39 -1.43 -38.15 10.06
N LYS A 40 -1.30 -39.30 9.37
CA LYS A 40 -0.51 -40.43 9.84
C LYS A 40 0.98 -40.16 9.92
N GLN A 41 1.50 -39.23 9.09
CA GLN A 41 2.92 -38.88 9.09
C GLN A 41 3.28 -37.89 10.20
N ILE A 42 2.33 -37.01 10.56
CA ILE A 42 2.61 -35.89 11.47
C ILE A 42 2.14 -36.16 12.91
N THR A 43 1.19 -37.07 13.10
CA THR A 43 0.70 -37.43 14.45
C THR A 43 1.81 -38.06 15.30
N GLY A 44 2.00 -37.52 16.51
CA GLY A 44 3.05 -37.94 17.44
C GLY A 44 4.36 -37.15 17.31
N ALA A 45 4.56 -36.41 16.23
CA ALA A 45 5.74 -35.58 16.03
C ALA A 45 5.59 -34.18 16.68
N LEU A 46 6.70 -33.49 16.93
CA LEU A 46 6.71 -32.13 17.39
C LEU A 46 6.24 -31.20 16.26
N LEU A 47 5.45 -30.17 16.57
CA LEU A 47 4.98 -29.19 15.61
C LEU A 47 6.15 -28.51 14.88
N TYR A 48 7.24 -28.23 15.58
CA TYR A 48 8.43 -27.55 15.05
C TYR A 48 9.25 -28.38 14.07
N ASP A 49 9.16 -29.74 14.14
CA ASP A 49 9.88 -30.63 13.21
C ASP A 49 9.37 -30.46 11.77
N PHE A 50 8.08 -30.15 11.62
CA PHE A 50 7.45 -29.95 10.33
C PHE A 50 7.34 -28.46 9.93
N PHE A 51 7.25 -27.57 10.91
CA PHE A 51 7.10 -26.13 10.70
C PHE A 51 8.11 -25.34 11.55
N PRO A 52 9.40 -25.42 11.27
CA PRO A 52 10.43 -24.73 12.06
C PRO A 52 10.28 -23.20 12.03
N ALA A 53 9.71 -22.66 10.96
CA ALA A 53 9.47 -21.21 10.83
C ALA A 53 8.46 -20.65 11.85
N ILE A 54 7.64 -21.51 12.46
CA ILE A 54 6.68 -21.11 13.51
C ILE A 54 7.41 -20.86 14.84
N GLN A 55 8.56 -21.47 15.06
CA GLN A 55 9.32 -21.31 16.29
C GLN A 55 9.90 -19.90 16.41
N THR A 56 9.06 -18.99 16.87
CA THR A 56 9.38 -17.59 17.10
C THR A 56 9.13 -17.23 18.56
N PRO A 57 9.84 -16.23 19.12
CA PRO A 57 9.59 -15.78 20.50
C PRO A 57 8.15 -15.37 20.77
N SER A 58 7.43 -14.92 19.72
CA SER A 58 6.01 -14.54 19.80
C SER A 58 5.13 -15.78 19.92
N PHE A 59 5.35 -16.80 19.07
CA PHE A 59 4.58 -18.03 19.13
C PHE A 59 4.82 -18.77 20.45
N ASP A 60 6.07 -18.89 20.88
CA ASP A 60 6.45 -19.57 22.13
C ASP A 60 5.81 -18.92 23.35
N ARG A 61 5.79 -17.59 23.42
CA ARG A 61 5.08 -16.88 24.51
C ARG A 61 3.57 -17.15 24.50
N ASN A 62 2.98 -17.16 23.32
CA ASN A 62 1.55 -17.33 23.18
C ASN A 62 1.12 -18.75 23.51
N ILE A 63 1.82 -19.80 23.00
CA ILE A 63 1.48 -21.18 23.28
C ILE A 63 1.75 -21.52 24.77
N ASN A 64 2.82 -21.00 25.36
CA ASN A 64 3.09 -21.14 26.79
C ASN A 64 2.00 -20.47 27.65
N SER A 65 1.46 -19.31 27.24
CA SER A 65 0.34 -18.66 27.90
C SER A 65 -0.92 -19.52 27.86
N VAL A 66 -1.19 -20.18 26.72
CA VAL A 66 -2.30 -21.11 26.55
C VAL A 66 -2.15 -22.29 27.49
N LEU A 67 -0.98 -22.94 27.51
CA LEU A 67 -0.73 -24.17 28.26
C LEU A 67 -0.60 -23.95 29.78
N SER A 68 -0.03 -22.78 30.18
CA SER A 68 0.23 -22.50 31.59
C SER A 68 -0.93 -21.81 32.29
N PHE A 69 -1.60 -20.88 31.62
CA PHE A 69 -2.63 -20.03 32.22
C PHE A 69 -4.02 -20.28 31.64
N GLY A 70 -4.15 -21.04 30.56
CA GLY A 70 -5.42 -21.30 29.89
C GLY A 70 -5.99 -20.10 29.13
N ASN A 71 -5.14 -19.13 28.77
CA ASN A 71 -5.54 -17.98 27.99
C ASN A 71 -5.73 -18.34 26.52
N PHE A 72 -6.68 -17.68 25.83
CA PHE A 72 -6.74 -17.74 24.38
C PHE A 72 -5.70 -16.82 23.76
N SER A 73 -5.16 -17.24 22.62
CA SER A 73 -4.22 -16.43 21.84
C SER A 73 -4.66 -16.34 20.37
N PHE A 74 -4.41 -15.20 19.74
CA PHE A 74 -4.86 -14.90 18.40
C PHE A 74 -3.70 -14.40 17.51
N PHE A 75 -3.60 -14.97 16.32
CA PHE A 75 -2.72 -14.51 15.25
C PHE A 75 -3.57 -13.96 14.12
N SER A 76 -3.48 -12.65 13.91
CA SER A 76 -4.21 -11.96 12.86
C SER A 76 -3.37 -11.85 11.59
N GLN A 77 -4.00 -12.05 10.44
CA GLN A 77 -3.35 -11.86 9.13
C GLN A 77 -2.79 -10.43 8.95
N LYS A 78 -3.36 -9.42 9.60
CA LYS A 78 -2.89 -8.02 9.51
C LYS A 78 -1.53 -7.80 10.18
N LEU A 79 -1.19 -8.59 11.20
CA LEU A 79 0.07 -8.48 11.94
C LEU A 79 1.10 -9.53 11.53
N HIS A 80 0.65 -10.75 11.25
CA HIS A 80 1.52 -11.91 11.08
C HIS A 80 1.46 -12.50 9.67
N ARG A 81 0.49 -12.07 8.83
CA ARG A 81 0.18 -12.60 7.50
C ARG A 81 -0.29 -14.06 7.55
N PHE A 82 0.55 -14.98 7.99
CA PHE A 82 0.26 -16.41 8.16
C PHE A 82 1.08 -16.99 9.31
N LEU A 83 0.62 -18.11 9.85
CA LEU A 83 1.35 -18.95 10.81
C LEU A 83 1.98 -20.14 10.08
N PHE A 84 1.24 -20.76 9.16
CA PHE A 84 1.68 -21.87 8.35
C PHE A 84 1.93 -21.42 6.91
N PRO A 85 3.08 -21.76 6.28
CA PRO A 85 3.43 -21.27 4.93
C PRO A 85 2.69 -22.09 3.84
N PHE A 86 1.37 -22.16 3.92
CA PHE A 86 0.55 -22.85 2.94
C PHE A 86 0.36 -21.99 1.68
N LYS A 87 0.30 -22.64 0.53
CA LYS A 87 -0.07 -21.97 -0.71
C LYS A 87 -1.59 -21.94 -0.85
N PRO A 88 -2.16 -20.85 -1.39
CA PRO A 88 -3.59 -20.80 -1.67
C PRO A 88 -3.98 -21.94 -2.63
N ILE A 89 -5.06 -22.68 -2.31
CA ILE A 89 -5.62 -23.73 -3.18
C ILE A 89 -6.83 -23.15 -3.89
N GLY A 90 -6.81 -23.13 -5.23
CA GLY A 90 -7.96 -22.71 -6.06
C GLY A 90 -7.58 -21.84 -7.24
N SER A 91 -8.53 -21.66 -8.16
CA SER A 91 -8.37 -20.92 -9.41
C SER A 91 -8.31 -19.40 -9.27
N PHE A 92 -8.09 -18.88 -8.09
CA PHE A 92 -7.95 -17.43 -7.87
C PHE A 92 -6.61 -16.94 -8.45
N LYS A 93 -6.57 -16.82 -9.79
CA LYS A 93 -5.53 -16.09 -10.53
C LYS A 93 -5.42 -14.60 -10.11
N LEU A 94 -6.17 -14.17 -9.12
CA LEU A 94 -6.24 -12.81 -8.59
C LEU A 94 -5.60 -12.66 -7.20
N SER A 95 -5.09 -13.73 -6.58
CA SER A 95 -4.38 -13.59 -5.31
C SER A 95 -3.01 -13.00 -5.56
N THR A 96 -2.79 -11.78 -5.08
CA THR A 96 -1.48 -11.12 -5.03
C THR A 96 -0.57 -11.71 -3.96
N PHE A 97 -1.08 -12.67 -3.16
CA PHE A 97 -0.36 -13.28 -2.05
C PHE A 97 0.29 -14.59 -2.47
N GLU A 98 1.59 -14.70 -2.21
CA GLU A 98 2.36 -15.93 -2.42
C GLU A 98 1.93 -17.05 -1.46
N TYR A 99 1.57 -16.67 -0.23
CA TYR A 99 1.11 -17.58 0.82
C TYR A 99 -0.31 -17.24 1.25
N MET A 100 -1.05 -18.27 1.67
CA MET A 100 -2.38 -18.16 2.26
C MET A 100 -2.37 -17.20 3.44
N GLN A 101 -3.26 -16.23 3.43
CA GLN A 101 -3.47 -15.32 4.55
C GLN A 101 -4.30 -16.01 5.63
N GLN A 102 -3.85 -15.97 6.88
CA GLN A 102 -4.45 -16.78 7.94
C GLN A 102 -4.81 -15.96 9.16
N ASN A 103 -5.97 -16.27 9.73
CA ASN A 103 -6.27 -15.97 11.13
C ASN A 103 -6.18 -17.27 11.92
N CYS A 104 -5.40 -17.26 13.01
CA CYS A 104 -5.28 -18.45 13.86
C CYS A 104 -5.72 -18.12 15.28
N THR A 105 -6.46 -19.06 15.87
CA THR A 105 -6.87 -19.01 17.28
C THR A 105 -6.29 -20.22 17.99
N MET A 106 -5.67 -19.98 19.13
CA MET A 106 -5.17 -21.03 20.01
C MET A 106 -5.93 -20.98 21.33
N GLY A 107 -6.28 -22.15 21.84
CA GLY A 107 -6.96 -22.27 23.12
C GLY A 107 -6.58 -23.55 23.85
N PRO A 108 -6.79 -23.62 25.18
CA PRO A 108 -6.48 -24.78 25.99
C PRO A 108 -7.51 -25.90 25.78
N LEU A 109 -7.03 -27.12 25.83
CA LEU A 109 -7.85 -28.31 26.03
C LEU A 109 -7.77 -28.71 27.49
N ARG A 110 -8.90 -29.11 28.07
CA ARG A 110 -9.03 -29.47 29.48
C ARG A 110 -9.68 -30.84 29.61
N ASP A 111 -9.28 -31.57 30.65
CA ASP A 111 -9.97 -32.77 31.07
C ASP A 111 -11.18 -32.46 31.97
N ASP A 112 -11.85 -33.52 32.46
CA ASP A 112 -13.02 -33.44 33.32
C ASP A 112 -12.72 -32.75 34.68
N ASP A 113 -11.47 -32.75 35.12
CA ASP A 113 -10.97 -32.07 36.31
C ASP A 113 -10.52 -30.64 36.04
N ASN A 114 -10.83 -30.10 34.85
CA ASN A 114 -10.48 -28.75 34.40
C ASN A 114 -8.97 -28.49 34.29
N LYS A 115 -8.15 -29.52 34.30
CA LYS A 115 -6.70 -29.45 34.12
C LYS A 115 -6.36 -29.32 32.61
N ILE A 116 -5.41 -28.48 32.27
CA ILE A 116 -4.96 -28.33 30.89
C ILE A 116 -4.16 -29.55 30.46
N THR A 117 -4.63 -30.25 29.43
CA THR A 117 -4.04 -31.47 28.86
C THR A 117 -3.39 -31.21 27.51
N GLY A 118 -3.61 -30.04 26.93
CA GLY A 118 -3.08 -29.65 25.64
C GLY A 118 -3.63 -28.35 25.13
N ALA A 119 -3.45 -28.10 23.86
CA ALA A 119 -3.95 -26.93 23.15
C ALA A 119 -4.55 -27.31 21.80
N PHE A 120 -5.51 -26.54 21.34
CA PHE A 120 -5.95 -26.59 19.96
C PHE A 120 -5.48 -25.34 19.20
N ILE A 121 -5.30 -25.48 17.89
CA ILE A 121 -5.06 -24.37 16.98
C ILE A 121 -6.08 -24.47 15.86
N ILE A 122 -6.87 -23.42 15.69
CA ILE A 122 -7.76 -23.24 14.54
C ILE A 122 -7.03 -22.37 13.52
N VAL A 123 -7.00 -22.80 12.27
CA VAL A 123 -6.38 -22.06 11.14
C VAL A 123 -7.44 -21.75 10.12
N GLN A 124 -7.75 -20.47 9.96
CA GLN A 124 -8.74 -19.99 9.02
C GLN A 124 -8.06 -19.37 7.79
N ASP A 125 -8.41 -19.83 6.59
CA ASP A 125 -8.03 -19.16 5.35
C ASP A 125 -8.85 -17.89 5.18
N VAL A 126 -8.18 -16.75 5.19
CA VAL A 126 -8.79 -15.43 4.95
C VAL A 126 -8.17 -14.75 3.72
N THR A 127 -7.55 -15.52 2.82
CA THR A 127 -6.86 -15.00 1.64
C THR A 127 -7.80 -14.23 0.73
N GLU A 128 -9.00 -14.75 0.50
CA GLU A 128 -10.01 -14.09 -0.32
C GLU A 128 -10.45 -12.76 0.31
N LEU A 129 -10.75 -12.76 1.61
CA LEU A 129 -11.12 -11.55 2.34
C LEU A 129 -10.00 -10.51 2.30
N ALA A 130 -8.76 -10.91 2.56
CA ALA A 130 -7.60 -10.04 2.50
C ALA A 130 -7.39 -9.46 1.09
N SER A 131 -7.60 -10.26 0.03
CA SER A 131 -7.53 -9.80 -1.36
C SER A 131 -8.62 -8.77 -1.68
N TYR A 132 -9.84 -8.97 -1.20
CA TYR A 132 -10.90 -7.99 -1.35
C TYR A 132 -10.64 -6.70 -0.56
N GLU A 133 -10.17 -6.80 0.68
CA GLU A 133 -9.78 -5.62 1.49
C GLU A 133 -8.69 -4.81 0.77
N GLN A 134 -7.66 -5.47 0.25
CA GLN A 134 -6.58 -4.82 -0.50
C GLN A 134 -7.12 -4.13 -1.76
N LYS A 135 -7.95 -4.82 -2.54
CA LYS A 135 -8.54 -4.26 -3.76
C LYS A 135 -9.45 -3.07 -3.47
N LEU A 136 -10.27 -3.14 -2.42
CA LEU A 136 -11.07 -2.01 -1.96
C LEU A 136 -10.20 -0.83 -1.54
N MET A 137 -9.08 -1.09 -0.87
CA MET A 137 -8.12 -0.05 -0.47
C MET A 137 -7.47 0.59 -1.70
N GLU A 138 -7.07 -0.20 -2.69
CA GLU A 138 -6.52 0.29 -3.96
C GLU A 138 -7.54 1.16 -4.72
N LEU A 139 -8.78 0.70 -4.88
CA LEU A 139 -9.87 1.47 -5.51
C LEU A 139 -10.17 2.78 -4.79
N ASN A 140 -10.04 2.81 -3.46
CA ASN A 140 -10.26 4.01 -2.67
C ASN A 140 -9.07 4.98 -2.67
N THR A 141 -7.86 4.52 -2.97
CA THR A 141 -6.64 5.33 -2.84
C THR A 141 -5.96 5.64 -4.16
N LYS A 142 -6.18 4.83 -5.21
CA LYS A 142 -5.50 4.97 -6.50
C LYS A 142 -6.43 5.51 -7.58
N ASP A 143 -5.83 6.16 -8.58
CA ASP A 143 -6.48 6.51 -9.85
C ASP A 143 -6.43 5.30 -10.78
N GLY A 144 -7.59 4.89 -11.30
CA GLY A 144 -7.73 3.67 -12.08
C GLY A 144 -6.99 3.66 -13.42
N LEU A 145 -6.69 4.83 -13.99
CA LEU A 145 -5.96 4.93 -15.25
C LEU A 145 -4.44 4.94 -15.03
N THR A 146 -3.97 5.75 -14.09
CA THR A 146 -2.53 6.06 -13.93
C THR A 146 -1.85 5.24 -12.84
N GLY A 147 -2.62 4.60 -11.94
CA GLY A 147 -2.09 3.79 -10.83
C GLY A 147 -1.44 4.59 -9.69
N ILE A 148 -1.26 5.92 -9.82
CA ILE A 148 -0.83 6.80 -8.73
C ILE A 148 -1.99 7.10 -7.78
N TYR A 149 -1.76 7.87 -6.73
CA TYR A 149 -2.85 8.22 -5.81
C TYR A 149 -3.95 9.05 -6.49
N ASN A 150 -5.20 8.87 -6.03
CA ASN A 150 -6.32 9.68 -6.47
C ASN A 150 -6.44 10.96 -5.63
N ARG A 151 -7.29 11.90 -6.09
CA ARG A 151 -7.55 13.18 -5.42
C ARG A 151 -8.01 13.03 -3.97
N ARG A 152 -8.86 12.02 -3.67
CA ARG A 152 -9.39 11.80 -2.31
C ARG A 152 -8.28 11.42 -1.34
N PHE A 153 -7.43 10.49 -1.71
CA PHE A 153 -6.30 10.08 -0.89
C PHE A 153 -5.31 11.24 -0.69
N PHE A 154 -5.01 11.97 -1.76
CA PHE A 154 -4.15 13.15 -1.68
C PHE A 154 -4.68 14.16 -0.66
N GLN A 155 -5.98 14.50 -0.70
CA GLN A 155 -6.58 15.44 0.24
C GLN A 155 -6.44 15.00 1.70
N THR A 156 -6.60 13.70 1.96
CA THR A 156 -6.39 13.14 3.30
C THR A 156 -4.94 13.31 3.74
N ARG A 157 -3.98 12.94 2.88
CA ARG A 157 -2.55 13.06 3.19
C ARG A 157 -2.09 14.51 3.34
N LEU A 158 -2.59 15.40 2.52
CA LEU A 158 -2.32 16.83 2.63
C LEU A 158 -2.71 17.35 4.02
N ASN A 159 -3.91 17.04 4.49
CA ASN A 159 -4.38 17.45 5.82
C ASN A 159 -3.51 16.87 6.95
N GLU A 160 -3.15 15.59 6.86
CA GLU A 160 -2.27 14.94 7.85
C GLU A 160 -0.88 15.59 7.89
N GLU A 161 -0.25 15.82 6.74
CA GLU A 161 1.08 16.43 6.66
C GLU A 161 1.07 17.91 7.06
N CYS A 162 -0.01 18.64 6.78
CA CYS A 162 -0.19 20.01 7.29
C CYS A 162 -0.25 20.03 8.83
N GLN A 163 -0.99 19.11 9.44
CA GLN A 163 -1.03 18.98 10.90
C GLN A 163 0.33 18.58 11.47
N ARG A 164 1.01 17.66 10.82
CA ARG A 164 2.36 17.23 11.19
C ARG A 164 3.37 18.37 11.14
N LYS A 165 3.34 19.17 10.06
CA LYS A 165 4.16 20.36 9.92
C LYS A 165 3.92 21.35 11.06
N LYS A 166 2.66 21.64 11.38
CA LYS A 166 2.29 22.55 12.49
C LYS A 166 2.81 22.05 13.84
N ARG A 167 2.72 20.72 14.08
CA ARG A 167 3.13 20.11 15.34
C ARG A 167 4.65 20.04 15.52
N TYR A 168 5.38 19.71 14.48
CA TYR A 168 6.83 19.43 14.55
C TYR A 168 7.69 20.50 13.87
N ASN A 169 7.08 21.57 13.35
CA ASN A 169 7.74 22.66 12.61
C ASN A 169 8.64 22.16 11.47
N THR A 170 8.23 21.10 10.78
CA THR A 170 8.93 20.53 9.62
C THR A 170 8.64 21.36 8.37
N LYS A 171 9.40 21.14 7.30
CA LYS A 171 9.14 21.72 5.99
C LYS A 171 8.07 20.90 5.25
N LEU A 172 7.26 21.56 4.43
CA LEU A 172 6.26 20.91 3.58
C LEU A 172 6.07 21.75 2.33
N SER A 173 6.24 21.13 1.17
CA SER A 173 6.02 21.77 -0.12
C SER A 173 5.03 21.00 -0.98
N LEU A 174 4.40 21.70 -1.91
CA LEU A 174 3.46 21.16 -2.88
C LEU A 174 3.88 21.59 -4.28
N ILE A 175 3.94 20.63 -5.21
CA ILE A 175 4.03 20.88 -6.65
C ILE A 175 2.67 20.53 -7.24
N MET A 176 2.06 21.47 -7.97
CA MET A 176 0.93 21.20 -8.85
C MET A 176 1.38 21.33 -10.30
N PHE A 177 0.94 20.44 -11.18
CA PHE A 177 1.33 20.51 -12.59
C PHE A 177 0.24 19.97 -13.50
N ASP A 178 0.32 20.38 -14.76
CA ASP A 178 -0.68 20.11 -15.78
C ASP A 178 0.03 19.84 -17.12
N ILE A 179 -0.54 18.96 -17.94
CA ILE A 179 0.02 18.62 -19.25
C ILE A 179 -0.37 19.71 -20.26
N ASP A 180 0.63 20.36 -20.80
CA ASP A 180 0.42 21.45 -21.74
C ASP A 180 -0.31 20.99 -22.99
N PHE A 181 -1.36 21.72 -23.37
CA PHE A 181 -2.18 21.44 -24.56
C PHE A 181 -2.77 20.02 -24.62
N PHE A 182 -3.04 19.38 -23.49
CA PHE A 182 -3.55 18.01 -23.44
C PHE A 182 -4.85 17.81 -24.25
N LYS A 183 -5.74 18.80 -24.26
CA LYS A 183 -6.94 18.78 -25.11
C LYS A 183 -6.58 18.59 -26.58
N LYS A 184 -5.52 19.26 -27.10
CA LYS A 184 -5.09 19.07 -28.50
C LYS A 184 -4.59 17.65 -28.77
N VAL A 185 -3.96 17.00 -27.77
CA VAL A 185 -3.56 15.59 -27.88
C VAL A 185 -4.79 14.71 -28.07
N ASN A 186 -5.81 14.89 -27.26
CA ASN A 186 -7.07 14.15 -27.38
C ASN A 186 -7.79 14.43 -28.72
N ASP A 187 -7.89 15.70 -29.10
CA ASP A 187 -8.59 16.10 -30.32
C ASP A 187 -7.91 15.58 -31.59
N TYR A 188 -6.57 15.47 -31.60
CA TYR A 188 -5.80 15.08 -32.79
C TYR A 188 -5.49 13.56 -32.83
N TYR A 189 -5.16 12.94 -31.69
CA TYR A 189 -4.71 11.55 -31.63
C TYR A 189 -5.77 10.61 -30.98
N GLY A 190 -6.86 11.18 -30.46
CA GLY A 190 -7.92 10.42 -29.78
C GLY A 190 -7.65 10.16 -28.29
N HIS A 191 -8.71 9.81 -27.57
CA HIS A 191 -8.65 9.61 -26.11
C HIS A 191 -7.69 8.52 -25.65
N GLN A 192 -7.52 7.45 -26.44
CA GLN A 192 -6.56 6.38 -26.10
C GLN A 192 -5.10 6.88 -26.09
N ALA A 193 -4.78 7.83 -26.97
CA ALA A 193 -3.48 8.46 -26.97
C ALA A 193 -3.30 9.40 -25.76
N GLY A 194 -4.34 10.14 -25.40
CA GLY A 194 -4.37 10.93 -24.16
C GLY A 194 -4.17 10.06 -22.92
N ASP A 195 -4.84 8.92 -22.83
CA ASP A 195 -4.68 7.96 -21.74
C ASP A 195 -3.24 7.44 -21.64
N ALA A 196 -2.63 7.10 -22.79
CA ALA A 196 -1.21 6.69 -22.83
C ALA A 196 -0.26 7.79 -22.36
N VAL A 197 -0.52 9.06 -22.73
CA VAL A 197 0.24 10.21 -22.23
C VAL A 197 0.10 10.40 -20.74
N LEU A 198 -1.11 10.30 -20.18
CA LEU A 198 -1.36 10.37 -18.73
C LEU A 198 -0.61 9.29 -17.97
N GLN A 199 -0.65 8.05 -18.47
CA GLN A 199 0.07 6.91 -17.87
C GLN A 199 1.59 7.09 -17.93
N MET A 200 2.12 7.58 -19.04
CA MET A 200 3.55 7.86 -19.21
C MET A 200 4.00 8.93 -18.23
N VAL A 201 3.31 10.07 -18.14
CA VAL A 201 3.64 11.17 -17.22
C VAL A 201 3.61 10.69 -15.78
N ALA A 202 2.57 9.99 -15.36
CA ALA A 202 2.44 9.46 -14.02
C ALA A 202 3.58 8.47 -13.68
N SER A 203 3.87 7.51 -14.55
CA SER A 203 4.90 6.49 -14.36
C SER A 203 6.30 7.10 -14.28
N LYS A 204 6.63 8.02 -15.18
CA LYS A 204 7.94 8.67 -15.23
C LYS A 204 8.20 9.52 -13.97
N ILE A 205 7.23 10.32 -13.55
CA ILE A 205 7.37 11.14 -12.35
C ILE A 205 7.41 10.25 -11.11
N ALA A 206 6.57 9.23 -11.00
CA ALA A 206 6.57 8.29 -9.88
C ALA A 206 7.93 7.61 -9.66
N SER A 207 8.69 7.34 -10.74
CA SER A 207 10.02 6.73 -10.66
C SER A 207 11.11 7.68 -10.12
N THR A 208 10.83 8.97 -9.98
CA THR A 208 11.82 10.00 -9.58
C THR A 208 11.61 10.57 -8.18
N ILE A 209 10.48 10.29 -7.56
CA ILE A 209 10.13 10.74 -6.22
C ILE A 209 10.55 9.72 -5.16
N ARG A 210 10.60 10.15 -3.91
CA ARG A 210 10.89 9.29 -2.75
C ARG A 210 9.63 8.53 -2.33
N GLU A 211 9.81 7.45 -1.59
CA GLU A 211 8.71 6.69 -0.99
C GLU A 211 7.84 7.52 -0.03
N THR A 212 8.43 8.56 0.56
CA THR A 212 7.76 9.51 1.47
C THR A 212 6.97 10.59 0.77
N ASP A 213 7.12 10.75 -0.55
CA ASP A 213 6.42 11.75 -1.34
C ASP A 213 5.10 11.19 -1.89
N TYR A 214 4.10 12.02 -2.07
CA TYR A 214 2.77 11.59 -2.50
C TYR A 214 2.42 12.20 -3.86
N LEU A 215 2.57 11.42 -4.93
CA LEU A 215 2.12 11.79 -6.28
C LEU A 215 0.69 11.36 -6.49
N ALA A 216 -0.17 12.28 -6.94
CA ALA A 216 -1.58 12.02 -7.19
C ALA A 216 -2.08 12.69 -8.48
N ARG A 217 -3.10 12.08 -9.08
CA ARG A 217 -3.90 12.72 -10.12
C ARG A 217 -5.00 13.54 -9.47
N TYR A 218 -4.93 14.85 -9.66
CA TYR A 218 -5.82 15.80 -8.99
C TYR A 218 -7.09 16.10 -9.80
N GLY A 219 -6.98 16.10 -11.12
CA GLY A 219 -8.06 16.33 -12.08
C GLY A 219 -7.87 15.49 -13.34
N GLY A 220 -8.49 15.90 -14.45
CA GLY A 220 -8.37 15.22 -15.74
C GLY A 220 -6.94 15.07 -16.23
N GLU A 221 -6.24 16.18 -16.37
CA GLU A 221 -4.84 16.30 -16.82
C GLU A 221 -3.94 16.95 -15.77
N GLU A 222 -4.50 17.19 -14.57
CA GLU A 222 -3.83 17.84 -13.45
C GLU A 222 -3.29 16.82 -12.45
N PHE A 223 -2.09 17.07 -12.01
CA PHE A 223 -1.37 16.26 -11.04
C PHE A 223 -0.86 17.11 -9.89
N CYS A 224 -0.61 16.47 -8.76
CA CYS A 224 0.03 17.09 -7.61
C CYS A 224 1.03 16.15 -6.95
N CYS A 225 2.10 16.74 -6.40
CA CYS A 225 3.09 16.02 -5.64
C CYS A 225 3.33 16.72 -4.31
N LEU A 226 2.96 16.08 -3.20
CA LEU A 226 3.18 16.57 -1.85
C LEU A 226 4.54 16.08 -1.36
N LEU A 227 5.35 16.99 -0.85
CA LEU A 227 6.75 16.79 -0.49
C LEU A 227 6.98 17.05 1.01
N PRO A 228 6.80 16.05 1.88
CA PRO A 228 7.15 16.18 3.28
C PRO A 228 8.65 16.45 3.48
N GLN A 229 8.98 17.23 4.50
CA GLN A 229 10.36 17.59 4.88
C GLN A 229 11.18 18.23 3.74
N THR A 230 10.51 18.93 2.80
CA THR A 230 11.14 19.58 1.65
C THR A 230 10.76 21.06 1.66
N ASP A 231 11.78 21.92 1.57
CA ASP A 231 11.61 23.38 1.45
C ASP A 231 11.39 23.81 -0.01
N LEU A 232 11.12 25.11 -0.22
CA LEU A 232 10.87 25.65 -1.55
C LEU A 232 12.03 25.45 -2.54
N PRO A 233 13.30 25.70 -2.19
CA PRO A 233 14.42 25.42 -3.10
C PRO A 233 14.49 23.95 -3.52
N GLY A 234 14.35 23.03 -2.58
CA GLY A 234 14.34 21.58 -2.87
C GLY A 234 13.16 21.17 -3.77
N ALA A 235 11.98 21.75 -3.52
CA ALA A 235 10.79 21.50 -4.35
C ALA A 235 10.94 22.08 -5.77
N LEU A 236 11.58 23.24 -5.95
CA LEU A 236 11.85 23.82 -7.26
C LEU A 236 12.83 22.98 -8.07
N ILE A 237 13.88 22.46 -7.45
CA ILE A 237 14.83 21.54 -8.11
C ILE A 237 14.11 20.28 -8.59
N LEU A 238 13.23 19.71 -7.76
CA LEU A 238 12.46 18.53 -8.14
C LEU A 238 11.46 18.82 -9.24
N ALA A 239 10.78 19.97 -9.19
CA ALA A 239 9.82 20.40 -10.21
C ALA A 239 10.52 20.61 -11.57
N GLU A 240 11.70 21.21 -11.61
CA GLU A 240 12.47 21.38 -12.84
C GLU A 240 12.94 20.04 -13.41
N ARG A 241 13.32 19.09 -12.53
CA ARG A 241 13.61 17.71 -12.95
C ARG A 241 12.40 17.02 -13.59
N PHE A 242 11.19 17.21 -13.04
CA PHE A 242 9.96 16.71 -13.64
C PHE A 242 9.74 17.32 -15.03
N ARG A 243 9.89 18.63 -15.15
CA ARG A 243 9.72 19.35 -16.41
C ARG A 243 10.63 18.79 -17.51
N GLN A 244 11.94 18.73 -17.24
CA GLN A 244 12.95 18.22 -18.17
C GLN A 244 12.71 16.77 -18.53
N LEU A 245 12.41 15.92 -17.52
CA LEU A 245 12.14 14.51 -17.74
C LEU A 245 10.97 14.30 -18.71
N ILE A 246 9.89 15.06 -18.59
CA ILE A 246 8.72 14.91 -19.46
C ILE A 246 8.99 15.50 -20.85
N GLU A 247 9.66 16.65 -20.96
CA GLU A 247 10.05 17.27 -22.25
C GLU A 247 10.89 16.31 -23.12
N GLU A 248 11.74 15.48 -22.50
CA GLU A 248 12.59 14.51 -23.21
C GLU A 248 11.83 13.23 -23.60
N GLN A 249 10.66 12.96 -23.03
CA GLN A 249 9.93 11.72 -23.31
C GLN A 249 9.15 11.79 -24.62
N THR A 250 9.04 10.64 -25.24
CA THR A 250 8.16 10.41 -26.39
C THR A 250 7.25 9.23 -26.05
N THR A 251 5.95 9.42 -26.21
CA THR A 251 4.94 8.34 -26.05
C THR A 251 4.55 7.84 -27.42
N THR A 252 4.79 6.57 -27.72
CA THR A 252 4.35 5.97 -28.99
C THR A 252 2.99 5.34 -28.81
N CYS A 253 1.99 5.84 -29.53
CA CYS A 253 0.63 5.29 -29.55
C CYS A 253 0.14 5.15 -30.99
N GLN A 254 -0.31 3.95 -31.40
CA GLN A 254 -0.85 3.68 -32.75
C GLN A 254 0.04 4.19 -33.90
N LYS A 255 1.36 4.01 -33.80
CA LYS A 255 2.40 4.49 -34.76
C LYS A 255 2.65 6.00 -34.77
N ASN A 256 2.06 6.76 -33.84
CA ASN A 256 2.34 8.18 -33.66
C ASN A 256 3.27 8.39 -32.48
N ASP A 257 4.28 9.21 -32.66
CA ASP A 257 5.18 9.65 -31.61
C ASP A 257 4.68 10.99 -31.06
N ILE A 258 4.20 10.97 -29.82
CA ILE A 258 3.58 12.11 -29.16
C ILE A 258 4.56 12.67 -28.12
N LYS A 259 4.89 13.95 -28.25
CA LYS A 259 5.66 14.70 -27.26
C LYS A 259 4.75 15.71 -26.58
N VAL A 260 4.91 15.80 -25.27
CA VAL A 260 4.19 16.79 -24.44
C VAL A 260 5.16 17.48 -23.50
N THR A 261 4.76 18.65 -23.01
CA THR A 261 5.44 19.33 -21.92
C THR A 261 4.47 19.49 -20.74
N ILE A 262 5.00 19.90 -19.61
CA ILE A 262 4.21 20.19 -18.41
C ILE A 262 4.55 21.59 -17.90
N SER A 263 3.54 22.28 -17.36
CA SER A 263 3.70 23.50 -16.58
C SER A 263 3.54 23.17 -15.11
N LEU A 264 4.36 23.77 -14.24
CA LEU A 264 4.39 23.45 -12.83
C LEU A 264 4.30 24.69 -11.96
N GLY A 265 3.53 24.60 -10.89
CA GLY A 265 3.45 25.58 -9.82
C GLY A 265 3.93 24.98 -8.50
N VAL A 266 4.79 25.69 -7.78
CA VAL A 266 5.40 25.23 -6.54
C VAL A 266 5.08 26.18 -5.41
N ALA A 267 4.70 25.64 -4.25
CA ALA A 267 4.50 26.40 -3.02
C ALA A 267 5.05 25.66 -1.79
N GLU A 268 5.66 26.43 -0.87
CA GLU A 268 6.00 25.93 0.48
C GLU A 268 4.93 26.38 1.46
N MET A 269 4.54 25.52 2.37
CA MET A 269 3.60 25.82 3.44
C MET A 269 4.24 26.73 4.51
N MET A 270 3.71 27.94 4.67
CA MET A 270 4.10 28.87 5.72
C MET A 270 3.43 28.55 7.08
N PRO A 271 3.89 29.10 8.21
CA PRO A 271 3.33 28.79 9.54
C PRO A 271 1.82 29.00 9.66
N ASP A 272 1.29 30.06 9.05
CA ASP A 272 -0.12 30.43 9.14
C ASP A 272 -0.99 29.83 8.04
N ASP A 273 -0.41 29.01 7.15
CA ASP A 273 -1.14 28.40 6.06
C ASP A 273 -2.08 27.29 6.53
N SER A 274 -3.20 27.18 5.81
CA SER A 274 -4.05 25.98 5.80
C SER A 274 -3.70 25.07 4.61
N ALA A 275 -4.25 23.88 4.58
CA ALA A 275 -4.13 22.99 3.43
C ALA A 275 -4.70 23.65 2.15
N GLU A 276 -5.82 24.35 2.27
CA GLU A 276 -6.47 25.05 1.17
C GLU A 276 -5.61 26.21 0.65
N SER A 277 -4.96 26.97 1.56
CA SER A 277 -4.09 28.08 1.16
C SER A 277 -2.83 27.59 0.44
N LEU A 278 -2.26 26.44 0.85
CA LEU A 278 -1.13 25.84 0.17
C LEU A 278 -1.50 25.41 -1.25
N VAL A 279 -2.65 24.74 -1.42
CA VAL A 279 -3.15 24.34 -2.75
C VAL A 279 -3.39 25.58 -3.61
N LYS A 280 -4.05 26.62 -3.08
CA LYS A 280 -4.31 27.85 -3.81
C LYS A 280 -3.02 28.53 -4.29
N LYS A 281 -1.98 28.58 -3.46
CA LYS A 281 -0.68 29.15 -3.85
C LYS A 281 -0.01 28.36 -4.98
N ALA A 282 -0.03 27.02 -4.89
CA ALA A 282 0.54 26.16 -5.92
C ALA A 282 -0.24 26.29 -7.25
N ASP A 283 -1.58 26.36 -7.19
CA ASP A 283 -2.45 26.56 -8.34
C ASP A 283 -2.23 27.92 -9.01
N GLU A 284 -2.11 29.01 -8.23
CA GLU A 284 -1.77 30.34 -8.73
C GLU A 284 -0.40 30.36 -9.41
N ALA A 285 0.59 29.68 -8.85
CA ALA A 285 1.90 29.52 -9.49
C ALA A 285 1.79 28.75 -10.81
N LEU A 286 1.02 27.66 -10.86
CA LEU A 286 0.77 26.88 -12.07
C LEU A 286 0.07 27.72 -13.15
N TYR A 287 -0.90 28.51 -12.75
CA TYR A 287 -1.56 29.45 -13.67
C TYR A 287 -0.58 30.47 -14.29
N ASN A 288 0.35 31.00 -13.47
CA ASN A 288 1.41 31.88 -13.96
C ASN A 288 2.33 31.14 -14.94
N ALA A 289 2.73 29.90 -14.66
CA ALA A 289 3.53 29.09 -15.56
C ALA A 289 2.86 28.91 -16.94
N LYS A 290 1.54 28.64 -16.96
CA LYS A 290 0.75 28.53 -18.19
C LYS A 290 0.70 29.86 -18.97
N ASN A 291 0.56 30.99 -18.29
CA ASN A 291 0.48 32.30 -18.91
C ASN A 291 1.82 32.82 -19.44
N TYR A 292 2.92 32.52 -18.78
CA TYR A 292 4.26 32.94 -19.16
C TYR A 292 4.89 32.11 -20.30
N GLY A 293 4.11 31.23 -20.93
CA GLY A 293 4.55 30.51 -22.13
C GLY A 293 4.63 29.00 -21.96
N ARG A 294 4.17 28.45 -20.85
CA ARG A 294 4.16 27.00 -20.56
C ARG A 294 5.56 26.39 -20.45
N ASN A 295 5.63 25.05 -20.28
CA ASN A 295 6.88 24.29 -20.17
C ASN A 295 7.87 24.93 -19.19
N ARG A 296 7.41 25.27 -18.00
CA ARG A 296 8.20 25.94 -16.96
C ARG A 296 7.71 25.69 -15.56
N VAL A 297 8.57 26.03 -14.62
CA VAL A 297 8.28 26.03 -13.19
C VAL A 297 8.13 27.46 -12.71
N GLU A 298 7.06 27.75 -11.98
CA GLU A 298 6.84 29.02 -11.29
C GLU A 298 6.57 28.75 -9.80
N SER A 299 6.84 29.75 -8.97
CA SER A 299 6.51 29.70 -7.53
C SER A 299 5.98 31.03 -7.05
N ILE A 300 5.10 31.01 -6.05
CA ILE A 300 4.71 32.21 -5.33
C ILE A 300 5.65 32.35 -4.15
N GLN A 301 6.46 33.42 -4.16
CA GLN A 301 7.28 33.82 -3.03
C GLN A 301 6.41 34.54 -1.99
N ALA A 302 6.73 34.32 -0.69
CA ALA A 302 6.17 35.14 0.37
C ALA A 302 6.49 36.63 0.10
N PRO A 303 5.58 37.56 0.40
CA PRO A 303 5.86 38.97 0.28
C PRO A 303 7.06 39.34 1.17
N GLY A 304 8.25 39.55 0.59
CA GLY A 304 9.49 39.90 1.29
C GLY A 304 10.78 39.33 0.74
N GLY A 305 10.72 38.39 -0.22
CA GLY A 305 11.91 37.78 -0.84
C GLY A 305 12.19 38.40 -2.22
N SER A 306 13.40 38.95 -2.38
CA SER A 306 13.88 39.51 -3.64
C SER A 306 13.88 38.44 -4.76
N LYS A 307 13.48 38.85 -5.95
CA LYS A 307 13.53 38.09 -7.21
C LYS A 307 14.95 37.55 -7.41
N THR A 308 15.15 36.29 -7.14
CA THR A 308 16.35 35.59 -7.61
C THR A 308 16.01 35.02 -8.98
N LEU A 309 16.45 35.72 -10.01
CA LEU A 309 16.44 35.23 -11.39
C LEU A 309 17.29 33.94 -11.42
N CYS A 310 16.70 32.85 -11.93
CA CYS A 310 17.49 31.68 -12.34
C CYS A 310 18.56 32.11 -13.34
N PRO A 311 19.82 31.73 -13.18
CA PRO A 311 20.82 31.95 -14.22
C PRO A 311 20.50 31.01 -15.37
N SER A 312 20.38 31.62 -16.55
CA SER A 312 20.41 30.93 -17.85
C SER A 312 21.74 30.17 -17.96
N ILE A 313 21.68 28.84 -18.08
CA ILE A 313 22.79 28.03 -18.59
C ILE A 313 22.33 27.39 -19.89
#